data_f2f51d4ad53e25d9c7f13ad4d71d68b5
#
_entry.id   f2f51d4ad53e25d9c7f13ad4d71d68b5
#
_cell.length_a   1.000
_cell.length_b   1.000
_cell.length_c   1.000
_cell.angle_alpha   90.00
_cell.angle_beta   90.00
_cell.angle_gamma   90.00
#
_symmetry.space_group_name_H-M   'P 1'
#
loop_
_entity.id
_entity.type
_entity.pdbx_description
1 polymer ?
#
loop_
_entity_poly.entity_id
_entity_poly.type
_entity_poly.pdbx_seq_one_letter_code
_entity_poly.pdbx_strand_id
1 'polypeptide(L)'
;IASCNTHNIASIVKSFALDQQRELTEGRFVCLRRANDVSQNDSFSPSPTITKHTNQKFGTHHARDVHELFAQDGRELNLFSSAIKLPTQYMHTLWFTLTFDEHIKHKDILENLRDSEFLMATEKMSSNKVFSFGRDHGYHGRLLSHGIVAEQSLHVKDNTLTGYCFTPQDGNALLSSVAATVQYYYKDNWKNKMETFNRYLFKNI
;
A
#
# COMPACT_ATOMS: atom_id res chain seq x y z
N ILE A 1 8.82 7.92 9.21
CA ILE A 1 8.81 6.72 8.36
C ILE A 1 7.67 5.83 8.82
N ALA A 2 6.72 5.55 7.94
CA ALA A 2 5.56 4.73 8.24
C ALA A 2 5.89 3.23 8.13
N SER A 3 5.10 2.37 8.78
CA SER A 3 5.18 0.93 8.58
C SER A 3 4.80 0.56 7.14
N CYS A 4 5.23 -0.62 6.66
CA CYS A 4 4.95 -1.07 5.29
C CYS A 4 3.45 -1.09 4.95
N ASN A 5 2.59 -1.54 5.87
CA ASN A 5 1.14 -1.53 5.65
C ASN A 5 0.56 -0.11 5.72
N THR A 6 1.04 0.74 6.64
CA THR A 6 0.66 2.16 6.70
C THR A 6 1.00 2.87 5.39
N HIS A 7 2.23 2.65 4.87
CA HIS A 7 2.65 3.20 3.59
C HIS A 7 1.73 2.74 2.44
N ASN A 8 1.37 1.45 2.41
CA ASN A 8 0.47 0.92 1.38
C ASN A 8 -0.94 1.51 1.47
N ILE A 9 -1.51 1.63 2.67
CA ILE A 9 -2.82 2.26 2.86
C ILE A 9 -2.78 3.72 2.41
N ALA A 10 -1.74 4.46 2.79
CA ALA A 10 -1.54 5.84 2.35
C ALA A 10 -1.45 5.95 0.82
N SER A 11 -0.71 5.04 0.18
CA SER A 11 -0.56 4.99 -1.28
C SER A 11 -1.90 4.72 -1.98
N ILE A 12 -2.72 3.80 -1.46
CA ILE A 12 -4.05 3.46 -1.99
C ILE A 12 -4.99 4.67 -1.86
N VAL A 13 -5.07 5.27 -0.67
CA VAL A 13 -5.90 6.46 -0.42
C VAL A 13 -5.46 7.62 -1.32
N LYS A 14 -4.16 7.87 -1.39
CA LYS A 14 -3.61 8.93 -2.23
C LYS A 14 -3.97 8.73 -3.70
N SER A 15 -3.69 7.55 -4.26
CA SER A 15 -3.85 7.28 -5.70
C SER A 15 -5.30 7.21 -6.17
N PHE A 16 -6.21 6.65 -5.36
CA PHE A 16 -7.60 6.46 -5.79
C PHE A 16 -8.57 7.55 -5.31
N ALA A 17 -8.20 8.32 -4.28
CA ALA A 17 -9.02 9.40 -3.74
C ALA A 17 -8.34 10.77 -3.93
N LEU A 18 -7.24 11.04 -3.23
CA LEU A 18 -6.72 12.39 -3.06
C LEU A 18 -6.15 12.98 -4.37
N ASP A 19 -5.39 12.21 -5.13
CA ASP A 19 -4.83 12.66 -6.43
C ASP A 19 -5.93 12.85 -7.49
N GLN A 20 -7.08 12.21 -7.29
CA GLN A 20 -8.26 12.33 -8.15
C GLN A 20 -9.25 13.38 -7.65
N GLN A 21 -8.95 14.06 -6.54
CA GLN A 21 -9.84 15.04 -5.90
C GLN A 21 -11.22 14.46 -5.54
N ARG A 22 -11.31 13.13 -5.29
CA ARG A 22 -12.53 12.46 -4.84
C ARG A 22 -12.66 12.55 -3.33
N GLU A 23 -13.84 12.84 -2.85
CA GLU A 23 -14.14 12.78 -1.42
C GLU A 23 -14.31 11.33 -0.97
N LEU A 24 -13.42 10.89 -0.07
CA LEU A 24 -13.46 9.56 0.53
C LEU A 24 -14.37 9.60 1.75
N THR A 25 -15.57 8.99 1.64
CA THR A 25 -16.52 8.90 2.75
C THR A 25 -16.11 7.85 3.77
N GLU A 26 -15.52 6.74 3.32
CA GLU A 26 -14.98 5.69 4.19
C GLU A 26 -13.89 4.88 3.50
N GLY A 27 -12.83 4.54 4.24
CA GLY A 27 -11.80 3.59 3.84
C GLY A 27 -11.64 2.47 4.86
N ARG A 28 -11.83 1.20 4.44
CA ARG A 28 -11.65 0.01 5.29
C ARG A 28 -10.56 -0.90 4.75
N PHE A 29 -9.73 -1.41 5.66
CA PHE A 29 -8.55 -2.19 5.33
C PHE A 29 -8.41 -3.41 6.23
N VAL A 30 -8.05 -4.55 5.64
CA VAL A 30 -7.66 -5.75 6.38
C VAL A 30 -6.25 -6.15 5.99
N CYS A 31 -5.31 -6.01 6.94
CA CYS A 31 -3.92 -6.40 6.74
C CYS A 31 -3.74 -7.90 7.03
N LEU A 32 -3.60 -8.69 5.98
CA LEU A 32 -3.26 -10.11 6.03
C LEU A 32 -1.73 -10.23 6.14
N ARG A 33 -1.24 -10.33 7.38
CA ARG A 33 0.19 -10.26 7.68
C ARG A 33 0.84 -11.62 7.56
N ARG A 34 2.00 -11.70 6.92
CA ARG A 34 2.85 -12.90 6.94
C ARG A 34 3.30 -13.25 8.38
N ALA A 35 3.65 -14.50 8.60
CA ALA A 35 3.99 -15.01 9.94
C ALA A 35 5.21 -14.31 10.54
N ASN A 36 6.32 -14.30 9.81
CA ASN A 36 7.60 -13.77 10.29
C ASN A 36 8.25 -12.90 9.23
N ASP A 37 9.14 -12.00 9.66
CA ASP A 37 10.11 -11.37 8.79
C ASP A 37 11.17 -12.37 8.35
N VAL A 38 11.82 -12.12 7.22
CA VAL A 38 12.84 -13.03 6.65
C VAL A 38 13.97 -13.32 7.64
N SER A 39 14.27 -12.36 8.52
CA SER A 39 15.31 -12.46 9.54
C SER A 39 14.84 -13.01 10.90
N GLN A 40 13.55 -13.29 11.05
CA GLN A 40 12.98 -13.78 12.31
C GLN A 40 12.80 -15.29 12.25
N ASN A 41 13.37 -16.01 13.20
CA ASN A 41 13.26 -17.46 13.36
C ASN A 41 12.44 -17.90 14.58
N ASP A 42 12.03 -16.98 15.43
CA ASP A 42 11.16 -17.17 16.59
C ASP A 42 9.74 -16.69 16.28
N SER A 43 8.77 -17.12 17.05
CA SER A 43 7.34 -16.79 16.90
C SER A 43 6.63 -17.44 15.69
N PHE A 44 6.82 -18.75 15.50
CA PHE A 44 5.99 -19.52 14.60
C PHE A 44 4.50 -19.32 14.90
N SER A 45 3.71 -18.98 13.87
CA SER A 45 2.26 -18.84 13.98
C SER A 45 1.59 -20.04 13.29
N PRO A 46 1.15 -21.05 14.05
CA PRO A 46 0.58 -22.28 13.46
C PRO A 46 -0.82 -22.07 12.89
N SER A 47 -1.49 -20.98 13.27
CA SER A 47 -2.87 -20.66 12.86
C SER A 47 -3.06 -19.15 12.70
N PRO A 48 -4.13 -18.71 11.99
CA PRO A 48 -4.50 -17.30 11.94
C PRO A 48 -4.68 -16.68 13.32
N THR A 49 -4.05 -15.52 13.55
CA THR A 49 -4.14 -14.80 14.84
C THR A 49 -4.62 -13.38 14.57
N ILE A 50 -5.79 -13.03 15.10
CA ILE A 50 -6.39 -11.70 14.93
C ILE A 50 -5.70 -10.71 15.86
N THR A 51 -5.35 -9.55 15.32
CA THR A 51 -4.78 -8.44 16.09
C THR A 51 -5.89 -7.73 16.86
N LYS A 52 -5.72 -7.56 18.18
CA LYS A 52 -6.66 -6.80 19.01
C LYS A 52 -6.75 -5.35 18.52
N HIS A 53 -7.97 -4.84 18.39
CA HIS A 53 -8.19 -3.42 18.15
C HIS A 53 -7.90 -2.62 19.43
N THR A 54 -6.98 -1.67 19.34
CA THR A 54 -6.57 -0.82 20.46
C THR A 54 -7.26 0.54 20.43
N ASN A 55 -7.94 0.87 19.34
CA ASN A 55 -8.66 2.13 19.13
C ASN A 55 -10.00 1.85 18.47
N GLN A 56 -11.10 2.38 19.03
CA GLN A 56 -12.43 2.17 18.47
C GLN A 56 -12.66 2.87 17.13
N LYS A 57 -12.07 4.06 16.94
CA LYS A 57 -12.22 4.84 15.70
C LYS A 57 -11.43 4.19 14.55
N PHE A 58 -10.21 3.76 14.80
CA PHE A 58 -9.28 3.35 13.73
C PHE A 58 -8.99 1.84 13.68
N GLY A 59 -9.37 1.08 14.72
CA GLY A 59 -9.06 -0.35 14.86
C GLY A 59 -7.59 -0.58 15.20
N THR A 60 -6.71 -0.66 14.21
CA THR A 60 -5.25 -0.77 14.39
C THR A 60 -4.53 0.55 14.10
N HIS A 61 -3.25 0.64 14.49
CA HIS A 61 -2.43 1.83 14.25
C HIS A 61 -2.28 2.20 12.77
N HIS A 62 -2.43 1.25 11.84
CA HIS A 62 -2.22 1.52 10.41
C HIS A 62 -3.16 2.61 9.88
N ALA A 63 -4.48 2.51 10.15
CA ALA A 63 -5.44 3.53 9.73
C ALA A 63 -5.25 4.86 10.50
N ARG A 64 -4.93 4.77 11.81
CA ARG A 64 -4.65 5.96 12.62
C ARG A 64 -3.46 6.74 12.05
N ASP A 65 -2.34 6.06 11.80
CA ASP A 65 -1.12 6.69 11.33
C ASP A 65 -1.29 7.32 9.92
N VAL A 66 -2.14 6.72 9.06
CA VAL A 66 -2.51 7.31 7.76
C VAL A 66 -3.40 8.54 7.94
N HIS A 67 -4.39 8.46 8.83
CA HIS A 67 -5.22 9.62 9.16
C HIS A 67 -4.37 10.79 9.69
N GLU A 68 -3.49 10.53 10.64
CA GLU A 68 -2.58 11.53 11.20
C GLU A 68 -1.63 12.12 10.13
N LEU A 69 -1.17 11.30 9.18
CA LEU A 69 -0.34 11.75 8.07
C LEU A 69 -1.06 12.80 7.22
N PHE A 70 -2.28 12.51 6.77
CA PHE A 70 -3.03 13.42 5.90
C PHE A 70 -3.72 14.56 6.66
N ALA A 71 -3.91 14.43 7.97
CA ALA A 71 -4.38 15.54 8.82
C ALA A 71 -3.38 16.71 8.86
N GLN A 72 -2.08 16.45 8.62
CA GLN A 72 -1.08 17.51 8.48
C GLN A 72 -1.39 18.46 7.29
N ASP A 73 -2.07 17.94 6.28
CA ASP A 73 -2.52 18.70 5.10
C ASP A 73 -3.99 19.16 5.24
N GLY A 74 -4.55 19.10 6.46
CA GLY A 74 -5.92 19.52 6.76
C GLY A 74 -7.00 18.56 6.25
N ARG A 75 -6.68 17.29 6.00
CA ARG A 75 -7.60 16.27 5.48
C ARG A 75 -8.04 15.31 6.59
N GLU A 76 -9.31 15.38 6.94
CA GLU A 76 -9.95 14.48 7.91
C GLU A 76 -10.48 13.23 7.18
N LEU A 77 -9.79 12.09 7.30
CA LEU A 77 -10.15 10.84 6.63
C LEU A 77 -10.83 9.88 7.60
N ASN A 78 -11.98 9.33 7.19
CA ASN A 78 -12.68 8.26 7.90
C ASN A 78 -12.08 6.91 7.50
N LEU A 79 -11.10 6.42 8.26
CA LEU A 79 -10.36 5.19 7.99
C LEU A 79 -10.50 4.19 9.13
N PHE A 80 -10.59 2.92 8.76
CA PHE A 80 -10.55 1.81 9.72
C PHE A 80 -9.65 0.69 9.20
N SER A 81 -8.84 0.10 10.06
CA SER A 81 -8.03 -1.05 9.72
C SER A 81 -8.13 -2.17 10.76
N SER A 82 -8.10 -3.39 10.24
CA SER A 82 -7.93 -4.60 11.04
C SER A 82 -6.71 -5.37 10.56
N ALA A 83 -6.23 -6.32 11.35
CA ALA A 83 -5.09 -7.13 10.95
C ALA A 83 -5.21 -8.55 11.46
N ILE A 84 -4.74 -9.49 10.64
CA ILE A 84 -4.65 -10.91 10.97
C ILE A 84 -3.26 -11.41 10.57
N LYS A 85 -2.58 -12.10 11.48
CA LYS A 85 -1.33 -12.80 11.22
C LYS A 85 -1.63 -14.21 10.70
N LEU A 86 -1.05 -14.59 9.57
CA LEU A 86 -1.27 -15.86 8.90
C LEU A 86 0.02 -16.68 8.85
N PRO A 87 -0.05 -18.02 8.82
CA PRO A 87 1.11 -18.88 8.65
C PRO A 87 1.60 -18.90 7.19
N THR A 88 1.85 -17.73 6.64
CA THR A 88 2.30 -17.52 5.25
C THR A 88 3.62 -16.76 5.23
N GLN A 89 4.29 -16.77 4.08
CA GLN A 89 5.57 -16.13 3.86
C GLN A 89 5.49 -15.09 2.72
N TYR A 90 6.58 -14.47 2.43
CA TYR A 90 6.87 -13.48 1.39
C TYR A 90 6.29 -12.09 1.66
N MET A 91 5.08 -11.77 1.21
CA MET A 91 4.52 -10.42 1.31
C MET A 91 3.29 -10.41 2.21
N HIS A 92 2.99 -9.25 2.80
CA HIS A 92 1.65 -9.04 3.33
C HIS A 92 0.68 -8.86 2.16
N THR A 93 -0.57 -9.18 2.41
CA THR A 93 -1.67 -8.85 1.50
C THR A 93 -2.61 -7.90 2.23
N LEU A 94 -3.05 -6.87 1.53
CA LEU A 94 -3.99 -5.89 2.03
C LEU A 94 -5.28 -6.02 1.22
N TRP A 95 -6.39 -6.36 1.87
CA TRP A 95 -7.72 -6.16 1.31
C TRP A 95 -8.17 -4.74 1.66
N PHE A 96 -8.80 -4.06 0.70
CA PHE A 96 -9.30 -2.72 0.92
C PHE A 96 -10.65 -2.50 0.30
N THR A 97 -11.43 -1.59 0.90
CA THR A 97 -12.65 -1.00 0.35
C THR A 97 -12.60 0.51 0.56
N LEU A 98 -12.86 1.24 -0.50
CA LEU A 98 -12.98 2.70 -0.49
C LEU A 98 -14.37 3.06 -0.98
N THR A 99 -15.10 3.85 -0.20
CA THR A 99 -16.41 4.40 -0.56
C THR A 99 -16.29 5.91 -0.75
N PHE A 100 -16.75 6.40 -1.88
CA PHE A 100 -16.68 7.80 -2.28
C PHE A 100 -18.06 8.47 -2.18
N ASP A 101 -18.12 9.77 -2.24
CA ASP A 101 -19.38 10.54 -2.32
C ASP A 101 -20.00 10.54 -3.72
N GLU A 102 -19.22 10.17 -4.75
CA GLU A 102 -19.61 10.12 -6.14
C GLU A 102 -19.56 8.70 -6.73
N HIS A 103 -20.29 8.49 -7.84
CA HIS A 103 -20.19 7.26 -8.63
C HIS A 103 -18.83 7.19 -9.34
N ILE A 104 -18.21 6.01 -9.27
CA ILE A 104 -16.92 5.73 -9.92
C ILE A 104 -17.07 4.67 -11.01
N LYS A 105 -16.19 4.73 -12.02
CA LYS A 105 -16.15 3.74 -13.10
C LYS A 105 -14.91 2.88 -12.99
N HIS A 106 -15.05 1.59 -13.26
CA HIS A 106 -13.92 0.65 -13.24
C HIS A 106 -12.78 1.10 -14.16
N LYS A 107 -13.10 1.66 -15.34
CA LYS A 107 -12.10 2.19 -16.29
C LYS A 107 -11.24 3.29 -15.66
N ASP A 108 -11.87 4.23 -14.95
CA ASP A 108 -11.17 5.37 -14.34
C ASP A 108 -10.23 4.87 -13.22
N ILE A 109 -10.64 3.83 -12.49
CA ILE A 109 -9.79 3.20 -11.46
C ILE A 109 -8.55 2.55 -12.07
N LEU A 110 -8.68 1.87 -13.22
CA LEU A 110 -7.53 1.29 -13.93
C LEU A 110 -6.57 2.37 -14.47
N GLU A 111 -7.10 3.47 -14.97
CA GLU A 111 -6.30 4.63 -15.40
C GLU A 111 -5.55 5.23 -14.22
N ASN A 112 -6.23 5.48 -13.10
CA ASN A 112 -5.60 6.00 -11.87
C ASN A 112 -4.50 5.08 -11.34
N LEU A 113 -4.68 3.76 -11.42
CA LEU A 113 -3.67 2.79 -11.03
C LEU A 113 -2.42 2.90 -11.91
N ARG A 114 -2.58 3.02 -13.23
CA ARG A 114 -1.47 3.13 -14.18
C ARG A 114 -0.69 4.43 -14.02
N ASP A 115 -1.38 5.51 -13.68
CA ASP A 115 -0.79 6.84 -13.52
C ASP A 115 -0.19 7.05 -12.12
N SER A 116 -0.49 6.17 -11.16
CA SER A 116 0.01 6.29 -9.79
C SER A 116 1.54 6.28 -9.73
N GLU A 117 2.08 7.16 -8.88
CA GLU A 117 3.51 7.16 -8.52
C GLU A 117 3.86 6.16 -7.41
N PHE A 118 2.85 5.64 -6.67
CA PHE A 118 3.01 4.85 -5.46
C PHE A 118 2.47 3.43 -5.58
N LEU A 119 1.72 3.14 -6.63
CA LEU A 119 1.14 1.83 -6.88
C LEU A 119 1.63 1.28 -8.23
N MET A 120 1.70 -0.02 -8.33
CA MET A 120 1.85 -0.72 -9.60
C MET A 120 0.76 -1.78 -9.77
N ALA A 121 0.43 -2.07 -11.01
CA ALA A 121 -0.51 -3.12 -11.36
C ALA A 121 0.19 -4.48 -11.50
N THR A 122 -0.54 -5.56 -11.24
CA THR A 122 -0.11 -6.91 -11.56
C THR A 122 -1.28 -7.80 -11.95
N GLU A 123 -1.08 -8.65 -12.95
CA GLU A 123 -1.98 -9.77 -13.27
C GLU A 123 -1.71 -11.00 -12.40
N LYS A 124 -0.61 -11.00 -11.64
CA LYS A 124 -0.24 -12.12 -10.77
C LYS A 124 -1.11 -12.12 -9.51
N MET A 125 -1.91 -13.15 -9.34
CA MET A 125 -2.84 -13.31 -8.21
C MET A 125 -2.21 -13.99 -6.97
N SER A 126 -0.87 -14.06 -6.92
CA SER A 126 -0.16 -14.75 -5.85
C SER A 126 1.09 -13.98 -5.43
N SER A 127 1.26 -13.77 -4.12
CA SER A 127 2.39 -13.04 -3.55
C SER A 127 3.75 -13.68 -3.85
N ASN A 128 3.82 -15.02 -3.98
CA ASN A 128 5.07 -15.68 -4.34
C ASN A 128 5.48 -15.43 -5.81
N LYS A 129 4.51 -15.29 -6.73
CA LYS A 129 4.80 -14.93 -8.13
C LYS A 129 5.28 -13.48 -8.23
N VAL A 130 4.71 -12.58 -7.45
CA VAL A 130 5.17 -11.18 -7.35
C VAL A 130 6.57 -11.12 -6.73
N PHE A 131 6.81 -11.86 -5.66
CA PHE A 131 8.13 -11.97 -5.03
C PHE A 131 9.17 -12.52 -6.01
N SER A 132 8.84 -13.56 -6.77
CA SER A 132 9.73 -14.15 -7.78
C SER A 132 10.12 -13.15 -8.85
N PHE A 133 9.20 -12.30 -9.30
CA PHE A 133 9.51 -11.24 -10.26
C PHE A 133 10.63 -10.33 -9.73
N GLY A 134 10.52 -9.81 -8.52
CA GLY A 134 11.56 -8.96 -7.93
C GLY A 134 12.90 -9.68 -7.76
N ARG A 135 12.88 -10.97 -7.38
CA ARG A 135 14.08 -11.80 -7.28
C ARG A 135 14.75 -11.99 -8.64
N ASP A 136 13.97 -12.32 -9.67
CA ASP A 136 14.47 -12.63 -11.02
C ASP A 136 15.05 -11.39 -11.71
N HIS A 137 14.63 -10.18 -11.30
CA HIS A 137 15.22 -8.90 -11.71
C HIS A 137 16.46 -8.49 -10.85
N GLY A 138 16.95 -9.38 -10.01
CA GLY A 138 18.13 -9.09 -9.17
C GLY A 138 17.84 -8.24 -7.93
N TYR A 139 16.59 -8.02 -7.58
CA TYR A 139 16.19 -7.20 -6.43
C TYR A 139 15.88 -8.02 -5.18
N HIS A 140 16.17 -9.31 -5.18
CA HIS A 140 15.96 -10.22 -4.06
C HIS A 140 14.52 -10.22 -3.52
N GLY A 141 13.53 -10.08 -4.42
CA GLY A 141 12.11 -9.98 -4.05
C GLY A 141 11.68 -8.60 -3.57
N ARG A 142 12.57 -7.61 -3.59
CA ARG A 142 12.26 -6.24 -3.19
C ARG A 142 11.73 -5.44 -4.37
N LEU A 143 10.51 -4.91 -4.22
CA LEU A 143 9.90 -3.98 -5.16
C LEU A 143 9.75 -2.64 -4.44
N LEU A 144 10.51 -1.66 -4.92
CA LEU A 144 10.75 -0.42 -4.17
C LEU A 144 9.58 0.56 -4.31
N SER A 145 9.16 1.14 -3.19
CA SER A 145 8.19 2.24 -3.10
C SER A 145 6.81 2.01 -3.72
N HIS A 146 6.41 0.74 -3.93
CA HIS A 146 5.10 0.45 -4.52
C HIS A 146 4.27 -0.48 -3.65
N GLY A 147 2.98 -0.14 -3.56
CA GLY A 147 1.94 -1.14 -3.33
C GLY A 147 1.61 -1.82 -4.65
N ILE A 148 1.40 -3.13 -4.64
CA ILE A 148 1.20 -3.92 -5.85
C ILE A 148 -0.24 -4.38 -5.91
N VAL A 149 -1.05 -3.68 -6.69
CA VAL A 149 -2.49 -3.96 -6.81
C VAL A 149 -2.71 -5.11 -7.77
N ALA A 150 -3.40 -6.17 -7.31
CA ALA A 150 -3.85 -7.26 -8.15
C ALA A 150 -5.01 -6.77 -9.02
N GLU A 151 -4.74 -6.40 -10.27
CA GLU A 151 -5.70 -5.72 -11.16
C GLU A 151 -7.01 -6.50 -11.32
N GLN A 152 -6.93 -7.82 -11.48
CA GLN A 152 -8.10 -8.68 -11.62
C GLN A 152 -8.94 -8.81 -10.34
N SER A 153 -8.46 -8.32 -9.20
CA SER A 153 -9.21 -8.29 -7.94
C SER A 153 -10.01 -7.00 -7.74
N LEU A 154 -9.81 -6.00 -8.60
CA LEU A 154 -10.53 -4.74 -8.50
C LEU A 154 -11.98 -4.90 -8.89
N HIS A 155 -12.87 -4.51 -8.00
CA HIS A 155 -14.31 -4.52 -8.19
C HIS A 155 -14.89 -3.15 -7.85
N VAL A 156 -15.65 -2.61 -8.79
CA VAL A 156 -16.37 -1.34 -8.62
C VAL A 156 -17.86 -1.64 -8.61
N LYS A 157 -18.55 -1.18 -7.57
CA LYS A 157 -19.98 -1.18 -7.47
C LYS A 157 -20.46 0.18 -7.00
N ASP A 158 -21.21 0.86 -7.85
CA ASP A 158 -21.73 2.22 -7.60
C ASP A 158 -20.58 3.20 -7.24
N ASN A 159 -20.46 3.59 -5.99
CA ASN A 159 -19.47 4.49 -5.45
C ASN A 159 -18.37 3.77 -4.62
N THR A 160 -18.31 2.45 -4.70
CA THR A 160 -17.43 1.66 -3.86
C THR A 160 -16.42 0.88 -4.71
N LEU A 161 -15.15 1.05 -4.40
CA LEU A 161 -14.02 0.27 -4.92
C LEU A 161 -13.57 -0.75 -3.88
N THR A 162 -13.42 -2.00 -4.30
CA THR A 162 -12.81 -3.06 -3.48
C THR A 162 -11.69 -3.74 -4.24
N GLY A 163 -10.65 -4.20 -3.54
CA GLY A 163 -9.54 -4.90 -4.17
C GLY A 163 -8.52 -5.46 -3.20
N TYR A 164 -7.48 -6.09 -3.78
CA TYR A 164 -6.33 -6.60 -3.04
C TYR A 164 -5.04 -5.95 -3.52
N CYS A 165 -4.15 -5.72 -2.57
CA CYS A 165 -2.84 -5.16 -2.81
C CYS A 165 -1.79 -5.96 -2.04
N PHE A 166 -0.71 -6.35 -2.70
CA PHE A 166 0.45 -6.95 -2.03
C PHE A 166 1.38 -5.86 -1.49
N THR A 167 1.92 -6.11 -0.31
CA THR A 167 2.84 -5.19 0.37
C THR A 167 4.24 -5.80 0.39
N PRO A 168 5.17 -5.34 -0.46
CA PRO A 168 6.58 -5.75 -0.40
C PRO A 168 7.25 -5.12 0.82
N GLN A 169 7.17 -5.80 1.95
CA GLN A 169 7.54 -5.29 3.27
C GLN A 169 8.97 -4.72 3.32
N ASP A 170 9.90 -5.34 2.62
CA ASP A 170 11.32 -4.98 2.68
C ASP A 170 11.70 -3.82 1.72
N GLY A 171 10.75 -3.34 0.90
CA GLY A 171 11.09 -2.37 -0.16
C GLY A 171 10.11 -1.21 -0.34
N ASN A 172 8.81 -1.40 -0.06
CA ASN A 172 7.79 -0.44 -0.47
C ASN A 172 7.93 0.98 0.10
N ALA A 173 8.61 1.17 1.22
CA ALA A 173 8.85 2.48 1.81
C ALA A 173 10.30 3.00 1.63
N LEU A 174 11.17 2.24 0.92
CA LEU A 174 12.58 2.58 0.81
C LEU A 174 12.80 3.89 0.06
N LEU A 175 12.25 4.02 -1.15
CA LEU A 175 12.45 5.24 -1.94
C LEU A 175 11.74 6.45 -1.33
N SER A 176 10.61 6.28 -0.63
CA SER A 176 9.99 7.37 0.14
C SER A 176 10.90 7.87 1.25
N SER A 177 11.63 6.97 1.92
CA SER A 177 12.62 7.33 2.94
C SER A 177 13.83 8.04 2.32
N VAL A 178 14.31 7.57 1.18
CA VAL A 178 15.36 8.23 0.40
C VAL A 178 14.91 9.61 -0.04
N ALA A 179 13.68 9.74 -0.58
CA ALA A 179 13.12 11.01 -1.02
C ALA A 179 13.06 12.04 0.11
N ALA A 180 12.63 11.64 1.31
CA ALA A 180 12.63 12.53 2.48
C ALA A 180 14.03 13.03 2.83
N THR A 181 15.04 12.16 2.75
CA THR A 181 16.44 12.53 2.97
C THR A 181 16.96 13.49 1.89
N VAL A 182 16.67 13.17 0.63
CA VAL A 182 17.08 14.01 -0.52
C VAL A 182 16.41 15.37 -0.45
N GLN A 183 15.12 15.43 -0.09
CA GLN A 183 14.40 16.70 0.10
C GLN A 183 15.02 17.55 1.19
N TYR A 184 15.44 16.96 2.30
CA TYR A 184 16.09 17.67 3.40
C TYR A 184 17.38 18.37 2.94
N TYR A 185 18.20 17.73 2.10
CA TYR A 185 19.47 18.29 1.64
C TYR A 185 19.36 19.18 0.39
N TYR A 186 18.44 18.89 -0.52
CA TYR A 186 18.35 19.54 -1.84
C TYR A 186 17.09 20.40 -2.02
N LYS A 187 16.24 20.52 -0.99
CA LYS A 187 15.04 21.39 -0.98
C LYS A 187 14.28 21.37 -2.31
N ASP A 188 14.29 22.48 -3.03
CA ASP A 188 13.49 22.64 -4.26
C ASP A 188 13.93 21.75 -5.43
N ASN A 189 15.16 21.24 -5.44
CA ASN A 189 15.69 20.39 -6.50
C ASN A 189 15.64 18.88 -6.21
N TRP A 190 15.00 18.48 -5.12
CA TRP A 190 14.98 17.08 -4.69
C TRP A 190 14.31 16.13 -5.70
N LYS A 191 13.25 16.58 -6.41
CA LYS A 191 12.56 15.76 -7.43
C LYS A 191 13.49 15.35 -8.56
N ASN A 192 14.26 16.28 -9.12
CA ASN A 192 15.24 15.97 -10.17
C ASN A 192 16.32 15.00 -9.67
N LYS A 193 16.71 15.10 -8.39
CA LYS A 193 17.67 14.16 -7.80
C LYS A 193 17.08 12.74 -7.67
N MET A 194 15.76 12.62 -7.50
CA MET A 194 15.08 11.34 -7.43
C MET A 194 14.92 10.66 -8.80
N GLU A 195 15.04 11.37 -9.92
CA GLU A 195 14.90 10.78 -11.27
C GLU A 195 15.87 9.64 -11.55
N THR A 196 17.05 9.64 -10.92
CA THR A 196 18.03 8.56 -11.05
C THR A 196 17.50 7.21 -10.56
N PHE A 197 16.45 7.22 -9.72
CA PHE A 197 15.83 6.02 -9.18
C PHE A 197 14.69 5.47 -10.07
N ASN A 198 14.28 6.20 -11.12
CA ASN A 198 13.19 5.77 -12.01
C ASN A 198 13.44 4.40 -12.63
N ARG A 199 14.71 4.01 -12.84
CA ARG A 199 15.10 2.67 -13.32
C ARG A 199 14.73 1.52 -12.39
N TYR A 200 14.39 1.80 -11.13
CA TYR A 200 13.99 0.80 -10.13
C TYR A 200 12.48 0.75 -9.92
N LEU A 201 11.72 1.57 -10.67
CA LEU A 201 10.28 1.67 -10.57
C LEU A 201 9.62 0.93 -11.73
N PHE A 202 8.70 0.05 -11.39
CA PHE A 202 7.88 -0.68 -12.37
C PHE A 202 6.45 -0.16 -12.32
N LYS A 203 5.80 -0.04 -13.46
CA LYS A 203 4.38 0.33 -13.53
C LYS A 203 3.48 -0.90 -13.60
N ASN A 204 4.01 -1.99 -14.13
CA ASN A 204 3.32 -3.26 -14.26
C ASN A 204 4.30 -4.43 -14.10
N ILE A 205 3.87 -5.50 -13.43
CA ILE A 205 4.68 -6.70 -13.17
C ILE A 205 3.87 -8.00 -13.38
#